data_031d76c188cf22fa025e15d11c9867fe
#
_entry.id   031d76c188cf22fa025e15d11c9867fe
#
_cell.length_a   1.000
_cell.length_b   1.000
_cell.length_c   1.000
_cell.angle_alpha   90.00
_cell.angle_beta   90.00
_cell.angle_gamma   90.00
#
_symmetry.space_group_name_H-M   'P 1'
#
loop_
_entity.id
_entity.type
_entity.pdbx_description
1 polymer ?
#
loop_
_entity_poly.entity_id
_entity_poly.type
_entity_poly.pdbx_seq_one_letter_code
_entity_poly.pdbx_strand_id
1 'polypeptide(L)'
;MVTTPRLLLIPGYSELEWVIRPQLEEWAEVAAFDAPGVGDEAPSDAHDTSAVAERAAQELDRRGWESCVVAADEYAIAAALKFTSRHPAAVQGLALGHACLSFSPDADPPAVNAEVRTAFAQVAELDDRTFMRHLTQITQGFYGEELADRMLERIPTGVAQAYVRDNMADQGEWIEGSLRDLGKPLLLAEHDPCLLFTKEGFAAASSAFPDSMRVSCREKPTVSPAFADALREFCREVVL
;
A
#
# COMPACT_ATOMS: atom_id res chain seq x y z
N MET A 1 4.06 -24.16 20.47
CA MET A 1 2.76 -23.70 19.96
C MET A 1 3.05 -22.85 18.74
N VAL A 2 2.46 -23.14 17.60
CA VAL A 2 2.62 -22.31 16.42
C VAL A 2 1.77 -21.03 16.66
N THR A 3 2.43 -19.89 16.68
CA THR A 3 1.74 -18.60 16.86
C THR A 3 1.02 -18.26 15.57
N THR A 4 -0.26 -17.91 15.63
CA THR A 4 -1.00 -17.43 14.45
C THR A 4 -0.38 -16.10 14.03
N PRO A 5 0.04 -15.95 12.75
CA PRO A 5 0.56 -14.69 12.24
C PRO A 5 -0.46 -13.55 12.36
N ARG A 6 0.03 -12.34 12.58
CA ARG A 6 -0.77 -11.12 12.61
C ARG A 6 -0.39 -10.24 11.43
N LEU A 7 -1.38 -9.83 10.64
CA LEU A 7 -1.21 -9.02 9.45
C LEU A 7 -1.90 -7.67 9.62
N LEU A 8 -1.15 -6.60 9.45
CA LEU A 8 -1.68 -5.24 9.36
C LEU A 8 -1.66 -4.80 7.89
N LEU A 9 -2.83 -4.64 7.31
CA LEU A 9 -3.01 -4.23 5.92
C LEU A 9 -3.22 -2.71 5.87
N ILE A 10 -2.25 -1.98 5.35
CA ILE A 10 -2.33 -0.53 5.21
C ILE A 10 -2.98 -0.21 3.86
N PRO A 11 -4.12 0.50 3.83
CA PRO A 11 -4.84 0.84 2.61
C PRO A 11 -4.24 2.07 1.92
N GLY A 12 -4.47 2.21 0.62
CA GLY A 12 -4.35 3.49 -0.06
C GLY A 12 -5.46 4.46 0.37
N TYR A 13 -6.71 3.98 0.35
CA TYR A 13 -7.91 4.72 0.81
C TYR A 13 -8.75 3.85 1.75
N SER A 14 -9.19 2.68 1.29
CA SER A 14 -10.19 1.87 1.96
C SER A 14 -9.69 0.45 2.22
N GLU A 15 -10.12 -0.12 3.34
CA GLU A 15 -9.89 -1.54 3.65
C GLU A 15 -10.42 -2.49 2.55
N LEU A 16 -11.40 -2.03 1.76
CA LEU A 16 -11.97 -2.80 0.66
C LEU A 16 -10.99 -3.05 -0.49
N GLU A 17 -9.88 -2.31 -0.56
CA GLU A 17 -8.82 -2.54 -1.54
C GLU A 17 -8.17 -3.92 -1.37
N TRP A 18 -8.17 -4.45 -0.16
CA TRP A 18 -7.59 -5.75 0.17
C TRP A 18 -8.58 -6.89 -0.12
N VAL A 19 -8.84 -7.14 -1.40
CA VAL A 19 -9.78 -8.17 -1.87
C VAL A 19 -9.38 -9.57 -1.43
N ILE A 20 -8.06 -9.82 -1.28
CA ILE A 20 -7.52 -11.10 -0.79
C ILE A 20 -7.71 -11.31 0.72
N ARG A 21 -8.22 -10.32 1.47
CA ARG A 21 -8.38 -10.40 2.92
C ARG A 21 -9.08 -11.67 3.40
N PRO A 22 -10.20 -12.16 2.81
CA PRO A 22 -10.82 -13.40 3.24
C PRO A 22 -9.89 -14.61 3.16
N GLN A 23 -9.04 -14.67 2.13
CA GLN A 23 -8.04 -15.72 1.97
C GLN A 23 -6.92 -15.62 3.05
N LEU A 24 -6.54 -14.40 3.45
CA LEU A 24 -5.57 -14.19 4.51
C LEU A 24 -6.13 -14.60 5.88
N GLU A 25 -7.40 -14.32 6.15
CA GLU A 25 -8.11 -14.65 7.39
C GLU A 25 -8.25 -16.16 7.64
N GLU A 26 -8.04 -17.00 6.63
CA GLU A 26 -8.00 -18.46 6.79
C GLU A 26 -6.81 -18.95 7.64
N TRP A 27 -5.72 -18.18 7.72
CA TRP A 27 -4.49 -18.60 8.37
C TRP A 27 -3.81 -17.55 9.25
N ALA A 28 -4.29 -16.31 9.27
CA ALA A 28 -3.76 -15.19 10.04
C ALA A 28 -4.85 -14.41 10.77
N GLU A 29 -4.48 -13.72 11.84
CA GLU A 29 -5.27 -12.62 12.36
C GLU A 29 -5.01 -11.40 11.48
N VAL A 30 -6.05 -10.83 10.86
CA VAL A 30 -5.92 -9.73 9.90
C VAL A 30 -6.54 -8.45 10.47
N ALA A 31 -5.78 -7.37 10.45
CA ALA A 31 -6.23 -6.01 10.69
C ALA A 31 -6.24 -5.24 9.38
N ALA A 32 -7.37 -4.68 9.03
CA ALA A 32 -7.54 -3.72 7.95
C ALA A 32 -8.37 -2.55 8.47
N PHE A 33 -8.20 -1.38 7.88
CA PHE A 33 -8.88 -0.16 8.29
C PHE A 33 -9.05 0.79 7.09
N ASP A 34 -9.96 1.74 7.20
CA ASP A 34 -10.07 2.83 6.25
C ASP A 34 -9.09 3.95 6.60
N ALA A 35 -8.59 4.65 5.59
CA ALA A 35 -7.76 5.82 5.78
C ALA A 35 -8.56 6.97 6.46
N PRO A 36 -7.92 7.90 7.17
CA PRO A 36 -8.60 8.98 7.86
C PRO A 36 -9.58 9.76 6.96
N GLY A 37 -10.83 9.93 7.41
CA GLY A 37 -11.90 10.58 6.65
C GLY A 37 -12.60 9.72 5.60
N VAL A 38 -12.26 8.44 5.50
CA VAL A 38 -12.87 7.47 4.57
C VAL A 38 -13.79 6.52 5.32
N GLY A 39 -14.89 6.12 4.71
CA GLY A 39 -15.82 5.14 5.28
C GLY A 39 -16.45 5.60 6.59
N ASP A 40 -16.27 4.80 7.63
CA ASP A 40 -16.78 5.05 8.98
C ASP A 40 -15.77 5.81 9.86
N GLU A 41 -14.60 6.18 9.33
CA GLU A 41 -13.62 6.98 10.07
C GLU A 41 -14.13 8.41 10.30
N ALA A 42 -13.69 9.00 11.41
CA ALA A 42 -14.03 10.39 11.72
C ALA A 42 -13.51 11.33 10.61
N PRO A 43 -14.26 12.40 10.28
CA PRO A 43 -13.77 13.42 9.37
C PRO A 43 -12.39 13.90 9.78
N SER A 44 -11.49 14.04 8.80
CA SER A 44 -10.11 14.46 9.02
C SER A 44 -9.70 15.49 7.98
N ASP A 45 -8.90 16.45 8.39
CA ASP A 45 -8.21 17.38 7.49
C ASP A 45 -6.78 16.93 7.17
N ALA A 46 -6.32 15.82 7.79
CA ALA A 46 -5.00 15.25 7.58
C ALA A 46 -5.13 13.99 6.71
N HIS A 47 -4.58 14.06 5.51
CA HIS A 47 -4.66 13.02 4.49
C HIS A 47 -3.29 12.56 4.00
N ASP A 48 -2.22 13.00 4.66
CA ASP A 48 -0.87 12.60 4.33
C ASP A 48 -0.54 11.18 4.84
N THR A 49 0.58 10.66 4.39
CA THR A 49 1.06 9.33 4.79
C THR A 49 1.36 9.22 6.28
N SER A 50 1.58 10.34 6.99
CA SER A 50 1.75 10.36 8.44
C SER A 50 0.43 10.12 9.17
N ALA A 51 -0.67 10.67 8.67
CA ALA A 51 -2.00 10.43 9.23
C ALA A 51 -2.43 8.96 9.07
N VAL A 52 -2.14 8.36 7.92
CA VAL A 52 -2.39 6.92 7.69
C VAL A 52 -1.51 6.06 8.61
N ALA A 53 -0.24 6.41 8.80
CA ALA A 53 0.65 5.71 9.72
C ALA A 53 0.18 5.79 11.18
N GLU A 54 -0.33 6.94 11.61
CA GLU A 54 -0.93 7.12 12.94
C GLU A 54 -2.20 6.27 13.11
N ARG A 55 -3.06 6.23 12.08
CA ARG A 55 -4.24 5.36 12.10
C ARG A 55 -3.88 3.88 12.17
N ALA A 56 -2.79 3.46 11.50
CA ALA A 56 -2.24 2.12 11.62
C ALA A 56 -1.80 1.79 13.06
N ALA A 57 -1.14 2.73 13.74
CA ALA A 57 -0.76 2.56 15.14
C ALA A 57 -1.97 2.40 16.08
N GLN A 58 -3.00 3.23 15.88
CA GLN A 58 -4.26 3.12 16.63
C GLN A 58 -4.95 1.77 16.41
N GLU A 59 -4.90 1.23 15.18
CA GLU A 59 -5.47 -0.09 14.90
C GLU A 59 -4.71 -1.21 15.59
N LEU A 60 -3.38 -1.13 15.65
CA LEU A 60 -2.53 -2.07 16.40
C LEU A 60 -2.89 -2.05 17.89
N ASP A 61 -2.97 -0.85 18.49
CA ASP A 61 -3.32 -0.65 19.90
C ASP A 61 -4.73 -1.17 20.21
N ARG A 62 -5.70 -0.86 19.34
CA ARG A 62 -7.09 -1.33 19.49
C ARG A 62 -7.20 -2.85 19.54
N ARG A 63 -6.32 -3.54 18.82
CA ARG A 63 -6.25 -5.01 18.81
C ARG A 63 -5.40 -5.60 19.93
N GLY A 64 -4.65 -4.78 20.67
CA GLY A 64 -3.71 -5.24 21.66
C GLY A 64 -2.57 -6.06 21.07
N TRP A 65 -2.17 -5.76 19.84
CA TRP A 65 -1.08 -6.47 19.19
C TRP A 65 0.28 -5.85 19.53
N GLU A 66 1.20 -6.67 20.00
CA GLU A 66 2.57 -6.24 20.27
C GLU A 66 3.41 -6.20 18.99
N SER A 67 3.10 -7.08 18.02
CA SER A 67 3.82 -7.13 16.76
C SER A 67 2.98 -7.73 15.64
N CYS A 68 3.33 -7.40 14.39
CA CYS A 68 2.67 -7.88 13.19
C CYS A 68 3.62 -7.85 11.98
N VAL A 69 3.23 -8.51 10.90
CA VAL A 69 3.75 -8.26 9.56
C VAL A 69 2.88 -7.16 8.92
N VAL A 70 3.51 -6.18 8.31
CA VAL A 70 2.81 -5.07 7.64
C VAL A 70 2.79 -5.32 6.14
N ALA A 71 1.61 -5.22 5.54
CA ALA A 71 1.45 -5.27 4.09
C ALA A 71 0.91 -3.93 3.57
N ALA A 72 1.51 -3.44 2.50
CA ALA A 72 1.15 -2.19 1.83
C ALA A 72 1.35 -2.30 0.32
N ASP A 73 0.58 -1.54 -0.44
CA ASP A 73 0.65 -1.53 -1.89
C ASP A 73 0.68 -0.08 -2.42
N GLU A 74 1.44 0.15 -3.48
CA GLU A 74 1.54 1.45 -4.14
C GLU A 74 1.84 2.60 -3.13
N TYR A 75 0.95 3.58 -3.07
CA TYR A 75 1.09 4.77 -2.24
C TYR A 75 1.06 4.48 -0.73
N ALA A 76 0.42 3.39 -0.31
CA ALA A 76 0.42 2.98 1.08
C ALA A 76 1.82 2.58 1.61
N ILE A 77 2.78 2.31 0.72
CA ILE A 77 4.16 1.98 1.09
C ILE A 77 4.77 3.08 1.96
N ALA A 78 4.61 4.35 1.61
CA ALA A 78 5.16 5.45 2.39
C ALA A 78 4.57 5.51 3.82
N ALA A 79 3.28 5.25 3.97
CA ALA A 79 2.64 5.16 5.27
C ALA A 79 3.15 3.95 6.08
N ALA A 80 3.35 2.80 5.43
CA ALA A 80 3.91 1.60 6.07
C ALA A 80 5.35 1.84 6.58
N LEU A 81 6.15 2.56 5.81
CA LEU A 81 7.52 2.92 6.21
C LEU A 81 7.53 3.91 7.38
N LYS A 82 6.66 4.93 7.36
CA LYS A 82 6.51 5.87 8.48
C LYS A 82 6.03 5.17 9.74
N PHE A 83 5.04 4.28 9.62
CA PHE A 83 4.58 3.44 10.73
C PHE A 83 5.74 2.60 11.30
N THR A 84 6.46 1.88 10.44
CA THR A 84 7.58 1.02 10.85
C THR A 84 8.70 1.79 11.51
N SER A 85 9.03 2.97 10.99
CA SER A 85 10.04 3.86 11.57
C SER A 85 9.70 4.33 12.99
N ARG A 86 8.42 4.60 13.24
CA ARG A 86 7.91 5.04 14.56
C ARG A 86 7.74 3.87 15.54
N HIS A 87 7.45 2.68 15.01
CA HIS A 87 7.14 1.47 15.79
C HIS A 87 7.98 0.26 15.35
N PRO A 88 9.33 0.37 15.31
CA PRO A 88 10.19 -0.68 14.74
C PRO A 88 10.10 -2.02 15.47
N ALA A 89 9.83 -2.01 16.78
CA ALA A 89 9.65 -3.23 17.57
C ALA A 89 8.34 -3.97 17.24
N ALA A 90 7.33 -3.25 16.76
CA ALA A 90 6.03 -3.82 16.41
C ALA A 90 6.00 -4.44 15.01
N VAL A 91 7.02 -4.23 14.16
CA VAL A 91 7.03 -4.75 12.79
C VAL A 91 8.03 -5.89 12.67
N GLN A 92 7.53 -7.08 12.34
CA GLN A 92 8.33 -8.29 12.13
C GLN A 92 8.87 -8.39 10.69
N GLY A 93 8.12 -7.86 9.72
CA GLY A 93 8.50 -7.83 8.30
C GLY A 93 7.56 -6.93 7.50
N LEU A 94 7.98 -6.56 6.29
CA LEU A 94 7.27 -5.70 5.36
C LEU A 94 6.98 -6.45 4.06
N ALA A 95 5.71 -6.49 3.64
CA ALA A 95 5.28 -7.02 2.36
C ALA A 95 4.78 -5.87 1.49
N LEU A 96 5.48 -5.57 0.41
CA LEU A 96 5.29 -4.38 -0.40
C LEU A 96 4.89 -4.75 -1.83
N GLY A 97 3.68 -4.38 -2.20
CA GLY A 97 3.19 -4.48 -3.57
C GLY A 97 3.67 -3.30 -4.41
N HIS A 98 3.86 -3.49 -5.72
CA HIS A 98 4.43 -2.49 -6.62
C HIS A 98 5.72 -1.86 -6.05
N ALA A 99 6.57 -2.70 -5.46
CA ALA A 99 7.77 -2.25 -4.78
C ALA A 99 8.74 -1.54 -5.74
N CYS A 100 9.23 -0.38 -5.30
CA CYS A 100 10.20 0.44 -6.02
C CYS A 100 11.12 1.14 -5.02
N LEU A 101 12.22 1.73 -5.49
CA LEU A 101 13.17 2.45 -4.64
C LEU A 101 12.78 3.88 -4.38
N SER A 102 12.06 4.50 -5.31
CA SER A 102 11.65 5.90 -5.24
C SER A 102 10.50 6.16 -6.19
N PHE A 103 9.56 6.98 -5.77
CA PHE A 103 8.54 7.55 -6.65
C PHE A 103 8.96 8.91 -7.23
N SER A 104 10.19 9.36 -6.96
CA SER A 104 10.69 10.62 -7.50
C SER A 104 10.60 10.64 -9.03
N PRO A 105 10.21 11.78 -9.60
CA PRO A 105 10.28 11.99 -11.05
C PRO A 105 11.69 11.84 -11.61
N ASP A 106 12.69 12.12 -10.81
CA ASP A 106 14.10 12.14 -11.19
C ASP A 106 14.80 10.80 -10.87
N ALA A 107 14.04 9.78 -10.41
CA ALA A 107 14.61 8.46 -10.14
C ALA A 107 15.11 7.80 -11.43
N ASP A 108 16.27 7.15 -11.35
CA ASP A 108 16.86 6.37 -12.44
C ASP A 108 17.17 4.95 -11.95
N PRO A 109 16.49 3.92 -12.44
CA PRO A 109 15.34 3.98 -13.38
C PRO A 109 14.08 4.55 -12.73
N PRO A 110 13.18 5.16 -13.53
CA PRO A 110 11.92 5.67 -13.02
C PRO A 110 11.01 4.51 -12.57
N ALA A 111 10.44 4.63 -11.39
CA ALA A 111 9.53 3.61 -10.86
C ALA A 111 8.13 3.69 -11.47
N VAL A 112 7.68 4.89 -11.75
CA VAL A 112 6.35 5.18 -12.31
C VAL A 112 6.48 5.66 -13.75
N ASN A 113 5.61 5.15 -14.62
CA ASN A 113 5.51 5.63 -16.00
C ASN A 113 5.27 7.15 -16.00
N ALA A 114 6.11 7.89 -16.74
CA ALA A 114 6.09 9.37 -16.77
C ALA A 114 4.76 9.94 -17.29
N GLU A 115 4.11 9.26 -18.25
CA GLU A 115 2.81 9.69 -18.77
C GLU A 115 1.72 9.55 -17.71
N VAL A 116 1.73 8.44 -16.99
CA VAL A 116 0.79 8.17 -15.90
C VAL A 116 0.97 9.18 -14.78
N ARG A 117 2.19 9.44 -14.36
CA ARG A 117 2.46 10.44 -13.32
C ARG A 117 1.97 11.84 -13.72
N THR A 118 2.23 12.24 -14.97
CA THR A 118 1.74 13.52 -15.48
C THR A 118 0.21 13.58 -15.45
N ALA A 119 -0.46 12.48 -15.84
CA ALA A 119 -1.91 12.39 -15.79
C ALA A 119 -2.44 12.49 -14.35
N PHE A 120 -1.84 11.82 -13.39
CA PHE A 120 -2.25 11.91 -11.97
C PHE A 120 -2.10 13.32 -11.40
N ALA A 121 -0.99 14.00 -11.68
CA ALA A 121 -0.78 15.37 -11.24
C ALA A 121 -1.86 16.32 -11.81
N GLN A 122 -2.24 16.12 -13.08
CA GLN A 122 -3.31 16.90 -13.70
C GLN A 122 -4.68 16.57 -13.11
N VAL A 123 -4.95 15.28 -12.83
CA VAL A 123 -6.24 14.82 -12.28
C VAL A 123 -6.50 15.42 -10.89
N ALA A 124 -5.48 15.58 -10.06
CA ALA A 124 -5.62 16.15 -8.71
C ALA A 124 -6.10 17.61 -8.70
N GLU A 125 -5.91 18.33 -9.81
CA GLU A 125 -6.30 19.74 -9.95
C GLU A 125 -7.64 19.93 -10.69
N LEU A 126 -8.34 18.85 -11.05
CA LEU A 126 -9.62 18.93 -11.75
C LEU A 126 -10.75 19.34 -10.80
N ASP A 127 -11.87 19.81 -11.38
CA ASP A 127 -13.11 19.95 -10.62
C ASP A 127 -13.60 18.59 -10.10
N ASP A 128 -14.33 18.61 -9.01
CA ASP A 128 -14.80 17.43 -8.27
C ASP A 128 -15.45 16.37 -9.16
N ARG A 129 -16.30 16.79 -10.11
CA ARG A 129 -17.00 15.87 -11.00
C ARG A 129 -16.07 15.17 -11.96
N THR A 130 -15.14 15.91 -12.53
CA THR A 130 -14.17 15.38 -13.49
C THR A 130 -13.15 14.49 -12.78
N PHE A 131 -12.69 14.90 -11.59
CA PHE A 131 -11.84 14.09 -10.74
C PHE A 131 -12.49 12.74 -10.41
N MET A 132 -13.72 12.73 -9.89
CA MET A 132 -14.41 11.50 -9.52
C MET A 132 -14.64 10.58 -10.71
N ARG A 133 -14.91 11.13 -11.90
CA ARG A 133 -15.03 10.31 -13.12
C ARG A 133 -13.72 9.60 -13.47
N HIS A 134 -12.58 10.28 -13.38
CA HIS A 134 -11.27 9.64 -13.61
C HIS A 134 -10.94 8.62 -12.55
N LEU A 135 -11.17 8.95 -11.27
CA LEU A 135 -10.97 8.02 -10.16
C LEU A 135 -11.82 6.76 -10.34
N THR A 136 -13.09 6.91 -10.73
CA THR A 136 -13.99 5.80 -11.04
C THR A 136 -13.41 4.90 -12.13
N GLN A 137 -12.96 5.47 -13.24
CA GLN A 137 -12.39 4.69 -14.35
C GLN A 137 -11.17 3.88 -13.94
N ILE A 138 -10.26 4.51 -13.19
CA ILE A 138 -9.04 3.85 -12.69
C ILE A 138 -9.40 2.73 -11.71
N THR A 139 -10.27 3.02 -10.75
CA THR A 139 -10.66 2.05 -9.71
C THR A 139 -11.42 0.88 -10.31
N GLN A 140 -12.32 1.10 -11.25
CA GLN A 140 -13.03 0.03 -11.98
C GLN A 140 -12.06 -0.83 -12.79
N GLY A 141 -11.01 -0.25 -13.36
CA GLY A 141 -9.98 -0.98 -14.09
C GLY A 141 -9.21 -1.98 -13.21
N PHE A 142 -9.04 -1.70 -11.91
CA PHE A 142 -8.33 -2.56 -10.98
C PHE A 142 -9.25 -3.56 -10.25
N TYR A 143 -10.44 -3.16 -9.88
CA TYR A 143 -11.30 -3.90 -8.94
C TYR A 143 -12.62 -4.39 -9.55
N GLY A 144 -12.94 -3.95 -10.78
CA GLY A 144 -14.26 -4.15 -11.41
C GLY A 144 -15.32 -3.15 -10.91
N GLU A 145 -16.44 -3.07 -11.61
CA GLU A 145 -17.47 -2.04 -11.39
C GLU A 145 -18.08 -2.12 -9.97
N GLU A 146 -18.56 -3.29 -9.56
CA GLU A 146 -19.30 -3.46 -8.30
C GLU A 146 -18.44 -3.07 -7.08
N LEU A 147 -17.20 -3.52 -7.01
CA LEU A 147 -16.33 -3.22 -5.87
C LEU A 147 -15.84 -1.78 -5.91
N ALA A 148 -15.52 -1.26 -7.10
CA ALA A 148 -15.14 0.13 -7.28
C ALA A 148 -16.25 1.10 -6.83
N ASP A 149 -17.49 0.85 -7.22
CA ASP A 149 -18.63 1.68 -6.80
C ASP A 149 -18.78 1.67 -5.27
N ARG A 150 -18.70 0.51 -4.64
CA ARG A 150 -18.74 0.39 -3.16
C ARG A 150 -17.59 1.12 -2.47
N MET A 151 -16.40 1.10 -3.04
CA MET A 151 -15.25 1.84 -2.51
C MET A 151 -15.47 3.34 -2.63
N LEU A 152 -15.89 3.80 -3.81
CA LEU A 152 -16.05 5.22 -4.10
C LEU A 152 -17.20 5.87 -3.34
N GLU A 153 -18.28 5.13 -3.05
CA GLU A 153 -19.35 5.58 -2.16
C GLU A 153 -18.87 5.93 -0.74
N ARG A 154 -17.76 5.33 -0.32
CA ARG A 154 -17.16 5.54 1.01
C ARG A 154 -16.15 6.70 1.04
N ILE A 155 -15.71 7.22 -0.11
CA ILE A 155 -14.62 8.20 -0.21
C ILE A 155 -15.20 9.57 -0.59
N PRO A 156 -15.28 10.54 0.31
CA PRO A 156 -15.67 11.90 -0.05
C PRO A 156 -14.70 12.49 -1.08
N THR A 157 -15.22 13.20 -2.09
CA THR A 157 -14.42 13.74 -3.21
C THR A 157 -13.22 14.58 -2.73
N GLY A 158 -13.45 15.50 -1.80
CA GLY A 158 -12.39 16.34 -1.25
C GLY A 158 -11.29 15.54 -0.54
N VAL A 159 -11.67 14.45 0.15
CA VAL A 159 -10.73 13.52 0.79
C VAL A 159 -9.92 12.78 -0.27
N ALA A 160 -10.56 12.24 -1.31
CA ALA A 160 -9.88 11.55 -2.39
C ALA A 160 -8.86 12.45 -3.11
N GLN A 161 -9.23 13.70 -3.39
CA GLN A 161 -8.31 14.67 -4.02
C GLN A 161 -7.13 15.02 -3.11
N ALA A 162 -7.39 15.22 -1.81
CA ALA A 162 -6.35 15.49 -0.83
C ALA A 162 -5.36 14.32 -0.74
N TYR A 163 -5.84 13.08 -0.68
CA TYR A 163 -4.98 11.89 -0.69
C TYR A 163 -4.12 11.81 -1.93
N VAL A 164 -4.68 12.03 -3.12
CA VAL A 164 -3.87 12.02 -4.37
C VAL A 164 -2.78 13.08 -4.32
N ARG A 165 -3.11 14.31 -3.91
CA ARG A 165 -2.17 15.43 -3.84
C ARG A 165 -1.07 15.18 -2.80
N ASP A 166 -1.46 14.82 -1.60
CA ASP A 166 -0.54 14.69 -0.47
C ASP A 166 0.37 13.47 -0.66
N ASN A 167 -0.17 12.36 -1.16
CA ASN A 167 0.63 11.18 -1.50
C ASN A 167 1.62 11.46 -2.63
N MET A 168 1.26 12.21 -3.66
CA MET A 168 2.17 12.60 -4.74
C MET A 168 3.32 13.50 -4.25
N ALA A 169 3.05 14.37 -3.26
CA ALA A 169 4.07 15.25 -2.68
C ALA A 169 5.05 14.50 -1.74
N ASP A 170 4.58 13.49 -1.05
CA ASP A 170 5.28 12.87 0.08
C ASP A 170 6.27 11.73 -0.35
N GLN A 171 6.29 11.35 -1.63
CA GLN A 171 6.92 10.09 -2.06
C GLN A 171 8.32 10.23 -2.66
N GLY A 172 8.84 11.44 -2.84
CA GLY A 172 10.02 11.68 -3.66
C GLY A 172 11.34 11.12 -3.13
N GLU A 173 11.53 11.07 -1.82
CA GLU A 173 12.88 10.88 -1.27
C GLU A 173 13.00 9.68 -0.28
N TRP A 174 11.90 9.01 0.05
CA TRP A 174 11.84 8.29 1.33
C TRP A 174 12.04 6.78 1.29
N ILE A 175 11.79 6.11 0.16
CA ILE A 175 11.61 4.65 0.14
C ILE A 175 12.92 3.89 0.32
N GLU A 176 13.94 4.14 -0.51
CA GLU A 176 15.17 3.35 -0.48
C GLU A 176 15.92 3.51 0.85
N GLY A 177 16.18 4.74 1.26
CA GLY A 177 16.88 5.03 2.51
C GLY A 177 16.16 4.41 3.71
N SER A 178 14.86 4.59 3.77
CA SER A 178 14.05 4.05 4.87
C SER A 178 14.05 2.53 4.92
N LEU A 179 13.94 1.83 3.78
CA LEU A 179 14.00 0.36 3.75
C LEU A 179 15.35 -0.17 4.25
N ARG A 180 16.46 0.51 3.89
CA ARG A 180 17.80 0.13 4.36
C ARG A 180 17.95 0.36 5.86
N ASP A 181 17.53 1.52 6.35
CA ASP A 181 17.65 1.91 7.75
C ASP A 181 16.78 1.05 8.68
N LEU A 182 15.64 0.61 8.22
CA LEU A 182 14.73 -0.24 9.00
C LEU A 182 15.24 -1.66 9.17
N GLY A 183 16.01 -2.20 8.24
CA GLY A 183 16.64 -3.52 8.33
C GLY A 183 15.65 -4.67 8.55
N LYS A 184 14.40 -4.55 8.06
CA LYS A 184 13.36 -5.56 8.22
C LYS A 184 13.39 -6.58 7.09
N PRO A 185 13.00 -7.84 7.33
CA PRO A 185 12.69 -8.79 6.27
C PRO A 185 11.68 -8.20 5.29
N LEU A 186 11.90 -8.44 3.98
CA LEU A 186 11.08 -7.88 2.91
C LEU A 186 10.48 -8.97 2.03
N LEU A 187 9.20 -8.83 1.72
CA LEU A 187 8.55 -9.45 0.57
C LEU A 187 8.24 -8.34 -0.44
N LEU A 188 8.78 -8.46 -1.66
CA LEU A 188 8.57 -7.52 -2.75
C LEU A 188 7.69 -8.16 -3.83
N ALA A 189 6.57 -7.53 -4.16
CA ALA A 189 5.66 -8.00 -5.19
C ALA A 189 5.68 -7.09 -6.41
N GLU A 190 5.80 -7.72 -7.59
CA GLU A 190 5.64 -7.09 -8.89
C GLU A 190 4.24 -7.35 -9.43
N HIS A 191 3.66 -6.37 -10.09
CA HIS A 191 2.50 -6.54 -10.94
C HIS A 191 2.94 -6.47 -12.40
N ASP A 192 2.88 -7.59 -13.12
CA ASP A 192 3.30 -7.69 -14.52
C ASP A 192 2.20 -8.36 -15.39
N PRO A 193 1.65 -7.68 -16.40
CA PRO A 193 1.95 -6.32 -16.84
C PRO A 193 1.26 -5.22 -16.01
N CYS A 194 1.98 -4.15 -15.69
CA CYS A 194 1.43 -2.99 -15.00
C CYS A 194 1.58 -1.73 -15.88
N LEU A 195 0.50 -0.94 -15.98
CA LEU A 195 0.54 0.33 -16.71
C LEU A 195 1.13 1.48 -15.87
N LEU A 196 1.04 1.38 -14.56
CA LEU A 196 1.45 2.44 -13.64
C LEU A 196 2.95 2.37 -13.33
N PHE A 197 3.45 1.18 -13.04
CA PHE A 197 4.82 0.94 -12.58
C PHE A 197 5.68 0.30 -13.67
N THR A 198 6.96 0.64 -13.67
CA THR A 198 7.92 0.11 -14.64
C THR A 198 8.57 -1.17 -14.12
N LYS A 199 8.92 -2.09 -15.04
CA LYS A 199 9.71 -3.29 -14.69
C LYS A 199 11.11 -2.93 -14.20
N GLU A 200 11.68 -1.87 -14.74
CA GLU A 200 12.99 -1.36 -14.37
C GLU A 200 13.01 -0.90 -12.91
N GLY A 201 11.95 -0.23 -12.47
CA GLY A 201 11.79 0.18 -11.07
C GLY A 201 11.74 -1.00 -10.10
N PHE A 202 10.98 -2.06 -10.44
CA PHE A 202 10.95 -3.28 -9.64
C PHE A 202 12.29 -4.03 -9.66
N ALA A 203 12.93 -4.13 -10.83
CA ALA A 203 14.25 -4.77 -10.96
C ALA A 203 15.31 -4.05 -10.12
N ALA A 204 15.27 -2.72 -10.07
CA ALA A 204 16.15 -1.92 -9.22
C ALA A 204 15.90 -2.20 -7.73
N ALA A 205 14.64 -2.24 -7.29
CA ALA A 205 14.28 -2.59 -5.91
C ALA A 205 14.75 -4.00 -5.55
N SER A 206 14.50 -4.96 -6.43
CA SER A 206 14.93 -6.36 -6.25
C SER A 206 16.46 -6.51 -6.17
N SER A 207 17.19 -5.70 -6.92
CA SER A 207 18.66 -5.71 -6.89
C SER A 207 19.22 -5.04 -5.64
N ALA A 208 18.56 -4.00 -5.14
CA ALA A 208 18.97 -3.29 -3.93
C ALA A 208 18.73 -4.10 -2.65
N PHE A 209 17.78 -5.04 -2.69
CA PHE A 209 17.42 -5.93 -1.57
C PHE A 209 17.49 -7.40 -2.01
N PRO A 210 18.72 -7.95 -2.22
CA PRO A 210 18.91 -9.29 -2.77
C PRO A 210 18.35 -10.41 -1.88
N ASP A 211 18.27 -10.20 -0.57
CA ASP A 211 17.76 -11.17 0.42
C ASP A 211 16.23 -11.10 0.57
N SER A 212 15.54 -10.23 -0.18
CA SER A 212 14.08 -10.17 -0.14
C SER A 212 13.44 -11.39 -0.79
N MET A 213 12.32 -11.85 -0.22
CA MET A 213 11.40 -12.75 -0.91
C MET A 213 10.75 -11.98 -2.08
N ARG A 214 10.44 -12.65 -3.19
CA ARG A 214 9.89 -11.99 -4.39
C ARG A 214 8.75 -12.79 -4.97
N VAL A 215 7.74 -12.06 -5.47
CA VAL A 215 6.62 -12.66 -6.20
C VAL A 215 6.24 -11.77 -7.38
N SER A 216 5.93 -12.39 -8.53
CA SER A 216 5.33 -11.69 -9.66
C SER A 216 3.85 -12.05 -9.75
N CYS A 217 3.00 -11.04 -9.77
CA CYS A 217 1.56 -11.14 -9.82
C CYS A 217 1.06 -10.72 -11.20
N ARG A 218 0.03 -11.40 -11.71
CA ARG A 218 -0.64 -10.99 -12.96
C ARG A 218 -1.69 -9.91 -12.73
N GLU A 219 -2.20 -9.84 -11.52
CA GLU A 219 -3.14 -8.83 -11.04
C GLU A 219 -2.45 -7.95 -9.99
N LYS A 220 -3.08 -6.83 -9.66
CA LYS A 220 -2.66 -5.99 -8.55
C LYS A 220 -2.46 -6.82 -7.28
N PRO A 221 -1.39 -6.63 -6.50
CA PRO A 221 -1.10 -7.43 -5.30
C PRO A 221 -2.27 -7.57 -4.35
N THR A 222 -3.04 -6.50 -4.11
CA THR A 222 -4.19 -6.50 -3.21
C THR A 222 -5.36 -7.39 -3.66
N VAL A 223 -5.37 -7.85 -4.91
CA VAL A 223 -6.38 -8.77 -5.46
C VAL A 223 -5.78 -10.12 -5.87
N SER A 224 -4.46 -10.29 -5.81
CA SER A 224 -3.75 -11.45 -6.35
C SER A 224 -3.64 -12.61 -5.37
N PRO A 225 -4.17 -13.79 -5.69
CA PRO A 225 -3.93 -15.00 -4.90
C PRO A 225 -2.44 -15.35 -4.77
N ALA A 226 -1.64 -15.08 -5.80
CA ALA A 226 -0.19 -15.32 -5.75
C ALA A 226 0.50 -14.48 -4.67
N PHE A 227 0.05 -13.23 -4.47
CA PHE A 227 0.54 -12.40 -3.37
C PHE A 227 0.11 -12.96 -2.00
N ALA A 228 -1.13 -13.42 -1.88
CA ALA A 228 -1.61 -14.02 -0.64
C ALA A 228 -0.82 -15.29 -0.24
N ASP A 229 -0.49 -16.13 -1.22
CA ASP A 229 0.33 -17.33 -1.00
C ASP A 229 1.77 -16.98 -0.59
N ALA A 230 2.39 -16.02 -1.29
CA ALA A 230 3.73 -15.53 -0.94
C ALA A 230 3.76 -14.87 0.44
N LEU A 231 2.72 -14.12 0.81
CA LEU A 231 2.59 -13.50 2.12
C LEU A 231 2.48 -14.55 3.23
N ARG A 232 1.76 -15.66 2.98
CA ARG A 232 1.69 -16.80 3.91
C ARG A 232 3.05 -17.44 4.13
N GLU A 233 3.82 -17.64 3.08
CA GLU A 233 5.17 -18.19 3.18
C GLU A 233 6.10 -17.24 3.92
N PHE A 234 6.08 -15.96 3.57
CA PHE A 234 6.84 -14.92 4.23
C PHE A 234 6.56 -14.84 5.73
N CYS A 235 5.29 -14.88 6.14
CA CYS A 235 4.93 -14.90 7.55
C CYS A 235 5.49 -16.11 8.31
N ARG A 236 5.59 -17.27 7.65
CA ARG A 236 6.21 -18.45 8.27
C ARG A 236 7.71 -18.30 8.52
N GLU A 237 8.38 -17.48 7.72
CA GLU A 237 9.82 -17.23 7.91
C GLU A 237 10.09 -16.19 8.98
N VAL A 238 9.23 -15.16 9.13
CA VAL A 238 9.50 -13.99 9.98
C VAL A 238 8.80 -14.02 11.34
N VAL A 239 7.80 -14.89 11.55
CA VAL A 239 6.99 -14.98 12.79
C VAL A 239 7.43 -16.18 13.68
N LEU A 240 8.65 -16.61 13.57
CA LEU A 240 9.18 -17.70 14.38
C LEU A 240 9.42 -17.32 15.85
#